data_80bb9ee47f1a825eba6708f08561da5b
#
_entry.id   80bb9ee47f1a825eba6708f08561da5b
#
_cell.length_a   1.000
_cell.length_b   1.000
_cell.length_c   1.000
_cell.angle_alpha   90.00
_cell.angle_beta   90.00
_cell.angle_gamma   90.00
#
_symmetry.space_group_name_H-M   'P 1'
#
loop_
_entity.id
_entity.type
_entity.pdbx_description
1 polymer ?
#
loop_
_entity_poly.entity_id
_entity_poly.type
_entity_poly.pdbx_seq_one_letter_code
_entity_poly.pdbx_strand_id
1 'polypeptide(L)'
;MGLYTERVLPRILNATGGASRHEPLRRRVCAGLAGDVVEIGFGSGLNVPFYPAAVTRVAAVEPADLSWRLAAGRVQGARAPVQRAGLDGQSLPFADGSYDAALSTWTLCTIPDVAAALAELRRVLKPGGTFHFLEHGLAPDEDVRRWQRRLEPLQKRLVGGCHLTRPIAGLLTAAGFTVAGLDVFYETGTTKVTGADSLGVAVAPARD
;
A
#
# COMPACT_ATOMS: atom_id res chain seq x y z
N MET A 1 6.93 -7.31 -18.82
CA MET A 1 7.67 -7.21 -17.53
C MET A 1 8.91 -8.10 -17.62
N GLY A 2 10.03 -7.74 -16.97
CA GLY A 2 11.28 -8.49 -17.12
C GLY A 2 11.43 -9.57 -16.03
N LEU A 3 12.27 -10.58 -16.31
CA LEU A 3 12.58 -11.67 -15.36
C LEU A 3 12.94 -11.18 -13.95
N TYR A 4 13.58 -10.01 -13.84
CA TYR A 4 13.93 -9.40 -12.56
C TYR A 4 12.67 -9.06 -11.73
N THR A 5 11.71 -8.34 -12.33
CA THR A 5 10.49 -7.90 -11.63
C THR A 5 9.55 -9.06 -11.32
N GLU A 6 9.57 -10.13 -12.11
CA GLU A 6 8.69 -11.28 -11.91
C GLU A 6 9.27 -12.34 -10.94
N ARG A 7 10.60 -12.53 -10.91
CA ARG A 7 11.22 -13.64 -10.19
C ARG A 7 12.18 -13.25 -9.07
N VAL A 8 12.85 -12.12 -9.19
CA VAL A 8 13.87 -11.69 -8.22
C VAL A 8 13.31 -10.71 -7.21
N LEU A 9 12.74 -9.62 -7.71
CA LEU A 9 12.22 -8.55 -6.87
C LEU A 9 11.21 -9.02 -5.80
N PRO A 10 10.23 -9.91 -6.09
CA PRO A 10 9.30 -10.39 -5.06
C PRO A 10 9.99 -11.11 -3.89
N ARG A 11 11.08 -11.84 -4.15
CA ARG A 11 11.85 -12.51 -3.08
C ARG A 11 12.61 -11.51 -2.22
N ILE A 12 13.22 -10.50 -2.85
CA ILE A 12 13.90 -9.41 -2.14
C ILE A 12 12.89 -8.67 -1.27
N LEU A 13 11.75 -8.27 -1.83
CA LEU A 13 10.70 -7.54 -1.09
C LEU A 13 10.10 -8.39 0.03
N ASN A 14 9.93 -9.70 -0.17
CA ASN A 14 9.48 -10.59 0.90
C ASN A 14 10.50 -10.66 2.05
N ALA A 15 11.78 -10.74 1.75
CA ALA A 15 12.84 -10.83 2.77
C ALA A 15 13.02 -9.48 3.49
N THR A 16 13.15 -8.39 2.75
CA THR A 16 13.39 -7.06 3.33
C THR A 16 12.13 -6.49 3.99
N GLY A 17 10.98 -6.59 3.35
CA GLY A 17 9.69 -6.12 3.88
C GLY A 17 9.19 -6.94 5.08
N GLY A 18 9.64 -8.19 5.22
CA GLY A 18 9.36 -9.06 6.37
C GLY A 18 10.29 -8.85 7.56
N ALA A 19 11.22 -7.90 7.50
CA ALA A 19 12.10 -7.62 8.63
C ALA A 19 11.31 -7.11 9.84
N SER A 20 11.71 -7.52 11.05
CA SER A 20 11.01 -7.21 12.31
C SER A 20 10.86 -5.70 12.57
N ARG A 21 11.77 -4.87 12.03
CA ARG A 21 11.68 -3.41 12.11
C ARG A 21 10.41 -2.82 11.50
N HIS A 22 9.79 -3.52 10.51
CA HIS A 22 8.55 -3.07 9.86
C HIS A 22 7.28 -3.50 10.61
N GLU A 23 7.37 -4.45 11.54
CA GLU A 23 6.20 -4.94 12.29
C GLU A 23 5.44 -3.82 13.02
N PRO A 24 6.09 -2.87 13.73
CA PRO A 24 5.38 -1.78 14.38
C PRO A 24 4.61 -0.91 13.39
N LEU A 25 5.16 -0.65 12.22
CA LEU A 25 4.52 0.15 11.16
C LEU A 25 3.32 -0.59 10.58
N ARG A 26 3.47 -1.91 10.28
CA ARG A 26 2.36 -2.74 9.79
C ARG A 26 1.24 -2.85 10.81
N ARG A 27 1.58 -3.01 12.09
CA ARG A 27 0.60 -3.02 13.18
C ARG A 27 -0.16 -1.70 13.26
N ARG A 28 0.54 -0.57 13.12
CA ARG A 28 -0.08 0.77 13.11
C ARG A 28 -1.01 0.98 11.93
N VAL A 29 -0.58 0.66 10.70
CA VAL A 29 -1.39 0.88 9.50
C VAL A 29 -2.61 -0.04 9.47
N CYS A 30 -2.49 -1.27 9.98
CA CYS A 30 -3.62 -2.19 10.05
C CYS A 30 -4.59 -1.87 11.22
N ALA A 31 -4.14 -1.10 12.22
CA ALA A 31 -5.00 -0.73 13.35
C ALA A 31 -6.23 0.05 12.87
N GLY A 32 -7.41 -0.36 13.30
CA GLY A 32 -8.68 0.25 12.88
C GLY A 32 -9.30 -0.32 11.60
N LEU A 33 -8.62 -1.24 10.89
CA LEU A 33 -9.27 -1.98 9.79
C LEU A 33 -10.44 -2.81 10.33
N ALA A 34 -11.57 -2.77 9.65
CA ALA A 34 -12.77 -3.53 10.03
C ALA A 34 -13.62 -3.85 8.80
N GLY A 35 -14.49 -4.85 8.91
CA GLY A 35 -15.39 -5.26 7.86
C GLY A 35 -14.68 -5.90 6.66
N ASP A 36 -15.23 -5.69 5.49
CA ASP A 36 -14.69 -6.18 4.23
C ASP A 36 -13.57 -5.24 3.75
N VAL A 37 -12.37 -5.78 3.59
CA VAL A 37 -11.16 -5.01 3.25
C VAL A 37 -10.70 -5.34 1.83
N VAL A 38 -10.34 -4.33 1.04
CA VAL A 38 -9.54 -4.49 -0.18
C VAL A 38 -8.11 -4.06 0.09
N GLU A 39 -7.13 -4.92 -0.19
CA GLU A 39 -5.70 -4.57 -0.09
C GLU A 39 -5.07 -4.56 -1.48
N ILE A 40 -4.61 -3.38 -1.92
CA ILE A 40 -3.84 -3.23 -3.16
C ILE A 40 -2.35 -3.41 -2.91
N GLY A 41 -1.67 -4.15 -3.82
CA GLY A 41 -0.27 -4.51 -3.65
C GLY A 41 -0.06 -5.45 -2.46
N PHE A 42 -0.91 -6.47 -2.36
CA PHE A 42 -0.88 -7.46 -1.28
C PHE A 42 0.50 -8.11 -1.08
N GLY A 43 1.27 -8.22 -2.16
CA GLY A 43 2.61 -8.78 -2.12
C GLY A 43 2.63 -10.22 -1.62
N SER A 44 3.53 -10.49 -0.72
CA SER A 44 3.64 -11.80 -0.05
C SER A 44 2.79 -11.92 1.23
N GLY A 45 1.82 -11.03 1.43
CA GLY A 45 0.87 -11.11 2.56
C GLY A 45 1.49 -10.71 3.90
N LEU A 46 2.43 -9.78 3.90
CA LEU A 46 3.15 -9.37 5.11
C LEU A 46 2.27 -8.63 6.13
N ASN A 47 1.09 -8.13 5.72
CA ASN A 47 0.12 -7.50 6.62
C ASN A 47 -0.83 -8.51 7.29
N VAL A 48 -0.95 -9.72 6.75
CA VAL A 48 -1.89 -10.75 7.24
C VAL A 48 -1.82 -10.99 8.75
N PRO A 49 -0.63 -11.10 9.37
CA PRO A 49 -0.54 -11.32 10.82
C PRO A 49 -1.06 -10.14 11.67
N PHE A 50 -1.25 -8.98 11.07
CA PHE A 50 -1.61 -7.74 11.75
C PHE A 50 -3.07 -7.31 11.55
N TYR A 51 -3.86 -8.05 10.75
CA TYR A 51 -5.27 -7.73 10.61
C TYR A 51 -6.01 -7.87 11.94
N PRO A 52 -6.76 -6.83 12.35
CA PRO A 52 -7.60 -6.90 13.54
C PRO A 52 -8.70 -7.97 13.43
N ALA A 53 -9.22 -8.39 14.58
CA ALA A 53 -10.33 -9.34 14.63
C ALA A 53 -11.64 -8.80 14.00
N ALA A 54 -11.74 -7.48 13.85
CA ALA A 54 -12.87 -6.81 13.22
C ALA A 54 -12.89 -6.95 11.68
N VAL A 55 -11.79 -7.42 11.05
CA VAL A 55 -11.74 -7.71 9.62
C VAL A 55 -12.52 -9.00 9.34
N THR A 56 -13.48 -8.95 8.44
CA THR A 56 -14.35 -10.09 8.09
C THR A 56 -13.81 -10.89 6.91
N ARG A 57 -13.24 -10.21 5.91
CA ARG A 57 -12.56 -10.82 4.76
C ARG A 57 -11.60 -9.82 4.12
N VAL A 58 -10.65 -10.33 3.35
CA VAL A 58 -9.69 -9.50 2.58
C VAL A 58 -9.70 -9.92 1.11
N ALA A 59 -9.98 -8.96 0.23
CA ALA A 59 -9.77 -9.09 -1.20
C ALA A 59 -8.36 -8.58 -1.54
N ALA A 60 -7.47 -9.51 -1.87
CA ALA A 60 -6.09 -9.21 -2.21
C ALA A 60 -5.95 -8.88 -3.71
N VAL A 61 -5.39 -7.71 -4.02
CA VAL A 61 -5.05 -7.30 -5.38
C VAL A 61 -3.54 -7.39 -5.54
N GLU A 62 -3.08 -8.38 -6.31
CA GLU A 62 -1.67 -8.70 -6.49
C GLU A 62 -1.40 -9.25 -7.90
N PRO A 63 -0.66 -8.52 -8.77
CA PRO A 63 -0.36 -8.97 -10.12
C PRO A 63 0.66 -10.12 -10.18
N ALA A 64 1.62 -10.17 -9.23
CA ALA A 64 2.74 -11.09 -9.30
C ALA A 64 2.39 -12.46 -8.71
N ASP A 65 2.34 -13.50 -9.54
CA ASP A 65 2.08 -14.88 -9.11
C ASP A 65 3.10 -15.39 -8.09
N LEU A 66 4.34 -14.95 -8.18
CA LEU A 66 5.36 -15.36 -7.22
C LEU A 66 5.09 -14.74 -5.84
N SER A 67 4.71 -13.46 -5.78
CA SER A 67 4.32 -12.80 -4.53
C SER A 67 3.16 -13.55 -3.87
N TRP A 68 2.12 -13.87 -4.65
CA TRP A 68 0.98 -14.63 -4.17
C TRP A 68 1.36 -16.02 -3.65
N ARG A 69 2.24 -16.76 -4.36
CA ARG A 69 2.77 -18.05 -3.88
C ARG A 69 3.55 -17.93 -2.57
N LEU A 70 4.35 -16.88 -2.41
CA LEU A 70 5.08 -16.59 -1.17
C LEU A 70 4.13 -16.25 0.00
N ALA A 71 2.93 -15.78 -0.28
CA ALA A 71 1.91 -15.48 0.72
C ALA A 71 1.20 -16.74 1.26
N ALA A 72 1.28 -17.89 0.60
CA ALA A 72 0.43 -19.05 0.85
C ALA A 72 0.35 -19.46 2.33
N GLY A 73 1.49 -19.55 3.02
CA GLY A 73 1.48 -19.94 4.44
C GLY A 73 0.82 -18.89 5.35
N ARG A 74 0.98 -17.58 5.04
CA ARG A 74 0.34 -16.51 5.80
C ARG A 74 -1.16 -16.50 5.55
N VAL A 75 -1.58 -16.68 4.29
CA VAL A 75 -2.99 -16.74 3.91
C VAL A 75 -3.68 -17.95 4.55
N GLN A 76 -3.03 -19.11 4.56
CA GLN A 76 -3.57 -20.31 5.22
C GLN A 76 -3.75 -20.13 6.73
N GLY A 77 -2.84 -19.41 7.39
CA GLY A 77 -2.91 -19.11 8.82
C GLY A 77 -3.69 -17.83 9.15
N ALA A 78 -4.32 -17.19 8.17
CA ALA A 78 -5.05 -15.94 8.40
C ALA A 78 -6.32 -16.16 9.24
N ARG A 79 -6.61 -15.20 10.12
CA ARG A 79 -7.84 -15.22 10.94
C ARG A 79 -9.09 -14.93 10.07
N ALA A 80 -8.99 -13.96 9.17
CA ALA A 80 -10.04 -13.63 8.20
C ALA A 80 -9.72 -14.30 6.86
N PRO A 81 -10.72 -14.76 6.09
CA PRO A 81 -10.52 -15.28 4.74
C PRO A 81 -9.82 -14.25 3.85
N VAL A 82 -8.76 -14.67 3.15
CA VAL A 82 -8.03 -13.85 2.19
C VAL A 82 -8.13 -14.50 0.82
N GLN A 83 -8.62 -13.77 -0.16
CA GLN A 83 -8.78 -14.25 -1.52
C GLN A 83 -8.08 -13.31 -2.51
N ARG A 84 -7.30 -13.85 -3.44
CA ARG A 84 -6.79 -13.07 -4.58
C ARG A 84 -7.95 -12.80 -5.52
N ALA A 85 -8.37 -11.55 -5.58
CA ALA A 85 -9.59 -11.14 -6.29
C ALA A 85 -9.35 -10.07 -7.37
N GLY A 86 -8.11 -9.59 -7.52
CA GLY A 86 -7.72 -8.63 -8.56
C GLY A 86 -6.24 -8.70 -8.88
N LEU A 87 -5.88 -8.21 -10.08
CA LEU A 87 -4.50 -8.20 -10.57
C LEU A 87 -3.98 -6.80 -10.85
N ASP A 88 -4.85 -5.77 -10.88
CA ASP A 88 -4.46 -4.39 -11.16
C ASP A 88 -5.19 -3.43 -10.23
N GLY A 89 -4.42 -2.67 -9.46
CA GLY A 89 -4.97 -1.65 -8.56
C GLY A 89 -5.55 -0.44 -9.29
N GLN A 90 -5.24 -0.27 -10.58
CA GLN A 90 -5.76 0.81 -11.44
C GLN A 90 -7.12 0.46 -12.08
N SER A 91 -7.55 -0.80 -11.96
CA SER A 91 -8.83 -1.30 -12.46
C SER A 91 -9.31 -2.43 -11.57
N LEU A 92 -10.13 -2.12 -10.59
CA LEU A 92 -10.60 -3.08 -9.58
C LEU A 92 -11.86 -3.79 -10.06
N PRO A 93 -11.89 -5.14 -10.07
CA PRO A 93 -13.04 -5.91 -10.54
C PRO A 93 -14.16 -6.00 -9.48
N PHE A 94 -14.42 -4.90 -8.79
CA PHE A 94 -15.38 -4.84 -7.70
C PHE A 94 -16.47 -3.81 -7.96
N ALA A 95 -17.67 -4.06 -7.40
CA ALA A 95 -18.75 -3.10 -7.47
C ALA A 95 -18.46 -1.85 -6.63
N ASP A 96 -19.12 -0.76 -6.98
CA ASP A 96 -19.09 0.49 -6.22
C ASP A 96 -19.57 0.28 -4.78
N GLY A 97 -18.85 0.87 -3.81
CA GLY A 97 -19.26 0.84 -2.41
C GLY A 97 -19.34 -0.57 -1.81
N SER A 98 -18.48 -1.48 -2.23
CA SER A 98 -18.49 -2.88 -1.78
C SER A 98 -17.58 -3.17 -0.59
N TYR A 99 -16.68 -2.24 -0.22
CA TYR A 99 -15.72 -2.43 0.85
C TYR A 99 -15.84 -1.38 1.97
N ASP A 100 -15.66 -1.84 3.21
CA ASP A 100 -15.67 -0.98 4.40
C ASP A 100 -14.33 -0.25 4.57
N ALA A 101 -13.24 -0.93 4.22
CA ALA A 101 -11.90 -0.36 4.31
C ALA A 101 -11.01 -0.79 3.13
N ALA A 102 -10.00 0.01 2.87
CA ALA A 102 -8.91 -0.30 1.95
C ALA A 102 -7.56 -0.21 2.67
N LEU A 103 -6.58 -0.98 2.19
CA LEU A 103 -5.21 -0.97 2.70
C LEU A 103 -4.21 -0.90 1.54
N SER A 104 -3.16 -0.10 1.72
CA SER A 104 -1.99 -0.06 0.85
C SER A 104 -0.72 0.12 1.66
N THR A 105 0.29 -0.71 1.39
CA THR A 105 1.61 -0.58 2.03
C THR A 105 2.72 -0.67 1.02
N TRP A 106 3.47 0.42 0.85
CA TRP A 106 4.58 0.58 -0.10
C TRP A 106 4.21 0.15 -1.54
N THR A 107 2.99 0.49 -1.95
CA THR A 107 2.42 0.12 -3.25
C THR A 107 2.06 1.34 -4.09
N LEU A 108 1.38 2.34 -3.53
CA LEU A 108 1.05 3.56 -4.27
C LEU A 108 2.29 4.24 -4.86
N CYS A 109 3.44 4.11 -4.21
CA CYS A 109 4.70 4.63 -4.72
C CYS A 109 5.16 3.93 -6.02
N THR A 110 4.67 2.72 -6.32
CA THR A 110 5.09 1.92 -7.49
C THR A 110 4.04 1.87 -8.61
N ILE A 111 2.76 2.10 -8.32
CA ILE A 111 1.68 2.04 -9.32
C ILE A 111 1.91 3.10 -10.40
N PRO A 112 1.90 2.75 -11.70
CA PRO A 112 2.14 3.70 -12.78
C PRO A 112 1.17 4.88 -12.75
N ASP A 113 -0.14 4.63 -12.83
CA ASP A 113 -1.18 5.64 -12.71
C ASP A 113 -1.81 5.60 -11.29
N VAL A 114 -1.19 6.33 -10.38
CA VAL A 114 -1.67 6.43 -9.00
C VAL A 114 -3.01 7.15 -8.90
N ALA A 115 -3.33 8.06 -9.84
CA ALA A 115 -4.61 8.76 -9.84
C ALA A 115 -5.75 7.80 -10.18
N ALA A 116 -5.57 6.93 -11.19
CA ALA A 116 -6.52 5.86 -11.50
C ALA A 116 -6.73 4.91 -10.32
N ALA A 117 -5.63 4.47 -9.67
CA ALA A 117 -5.73 3.59 -8.51
C ALA A 117 -6.50 4.22 -7.34
N LEU A 118 -6.27 5.51 -7.06
CA LEU A 118 -6.98 6.22 -6.00
C LEU A 118 -8.46 6.46 -6.36
N ALA A 119 -8.77 6.70 -7.63
CA ALA A 119 -10.15 6.80 -8.11
C ALA A 119 -10.91 5.48 -7.93
N GLU A 120 -10.27 4.34 -8.26
CA GLU A 120 -10.83 3.02 -8.08
C GLU A 120 -11.02 2.68 -6.59
N LEU A 121 -10.04 2.96 -5.73
CA LEU A 121 -10.20 2.79 -4.28
C LEU A 121 -11.38 3.62 -3.74
N ARG A 122 -11.52 4.88 -4.18
CA ARG A 122 -12.67 5.72 -3.80
C ARG A 122 -13.99 5.13 -4.30
N ARG A 123 -14.01 4.58 -5.52
CA ARG A 123 -15.20 3.97 -6.12
C ARG A 123 -15.67 2.74 -5.34
N VAL A 124 -14.74 1.85 -4.99
CA VAL A 124 -15.09 0.58 -4.33
C VAL A 124 -15.34 0.72 -2.84
N LEU A 125 -14.84 1.78 -2.19
CA LEU A 125 -15.14 2.06 -0.81
C LEU A 125 -16.58 2.55 -0.63
N LYS A 126 -17.21 2.10 0.45
CA LYS A 126 -18.51 2.63 0.91
C LYS A 126 -18.34 4.12 1.27
N PRO A 127 -19.42 4.92 1.21
CA PRO A 127 -19.43 6.26 1.77
C PRO A 127 -18.95 6.24 3.23
N GLY A 128 -17.97 7.07 3.55
CA GLY A 128 -17.34 7.08 4.88
C GLY A 128 -16.38 5.91 5.14
N GLY A 129 -16.17 5.02 4.19
CA GLY A 129 -15.19 3.94 4.27
C GLY A 129 -13.76 4.49 4.42
N THR A 130 -12.87 3.72 5.05
CA THR A 130 -11.53 4.18 5.40
C THR A 130 -10.46 3.62 4.47
N PHE A 131 -9.48 4.43 4.13
CA PHE A 131 -8.29 4.00 3.42
C PHE A 131 -7.07 4.16 4.32
N HIS A 132 -6.48 3.03 4.71
CA HIS A 132 -5.27 2.95 5.51
C HIS A 132 -4.05 2.84 4.59
N PHE A 133 -3.04 3.67 4.82
CA PHE A 133 -1.87 3.70 3.95
C PHE A 133 -0.56 3.84 4.73
N LEU A 134 0.47 3.19 4.20
CA LEU A 134 1.87 3.34 4.61
C LEU A 134 2.71 3.35 3.32
N GLU A 135 3.23 4.50 2.94
CA GLU A 135 3.80 4.68 1.60
C GLU A 135 5.08 5.50 1.61
N HIS A 136 6.05 5.09 0.82
CA HIS A 136 7.17 5.98 0.48
C HIS A 136 6.66 7.22 -0.23
N GLY A 137 7.22 8.38 0.12
CA GLY A 137 6.80 9.62 -0.50
C GLY A 137 7.79 10.76 -0.33
N LEU A 138 7.29 11.95 -0.68
CA LEU A 138 8.07 13.17 -0.62
C LEU A 138 8.49 13.47 0.82
N ALA A 139 9.79 13.60 1.04
CA ALA A 139 10.36 13.89 2.35
C ALA A 139 9.92 15.27 2.88
N PRO A 140 9.84 15.46 4.20
CA PRO A 140 9.52 16.77 4.79
C PRO A 140 10.66 17.79 4.58
N ASP A 141 11.92 17.34 4.57
CA ASP A 141 13.10 18.20 4.46
C ASP A 141 13.48 18.51 3.00
N GLU A 142 13.65 19.79 2.64
CA GLU A 142 13.98 20.20 1.26
C GLU A 142 15.33 19.66 0.77
N ASP A 143 16.31 19.54 1.65
CA ASP A 143 17.62 18.96 1.29
C ASP A 143 17.47 17.48 0.89
N VAL A 144 16.63 16.73 1.61
CA VAL A 144 16.33 15.34 1.29
C VAL A 144 15.56 15.25 -0.02
N ARG A 145 14.56 16.15 -0.26
CA ARG A 145 13.81 16.21 -1.52
C ARG A 145 14.73 16.42 -2.73
N ARG A 146 15.76 17.25 -2.60
CA ARG A 146 16.76 17.45 -3.67
C ARG A 146 17.48 16.15 -4.02
N TRP A 147 17.84 15.35 -3.02
CA TRP A 147 18.42 14.03 -3.24
C TRP A 147 17.41 13.02 -3.78
N GLN A 148 16.17 13.02 -3.28
CA GLN A 148 15.10 12.18 -3.83
C GLN A 148 14.92 12.41 -5.34
N ARG A 149 14.81 13.68 -5.78
CA ARG A 149 14.69 14.02 -7.22
C ARG A 149 15.86 13.48 -8.06
N ARG A 150 17.09 13.51 -7.51
CA ARG A 150 18.28 13.00 -8.21
C ARG A 150 18.33 11.47 -8.29
N LEU A 151 17.89 10.78 -7.23
CA LEU A 151 18.00 9.33 -7.12
C LEU A 151 16.77 8.60 -7.65
N GLU A 152 15.63 9.28 -7.81
CA GLU A 152 14.38 8.66 -8.27
C GLU A 152 14.50 7.89 -9.59
N PRO A 153 15.21 8.35 -10.64
CA PRO A 153 15.35 7.57 -11.87
C PRO A 153 16.03 6.21 -11.65
N LEU A 154 17.00 6.14 -10.75
CA LEU A 154 17.67 4.90 -10.38
C LEU A 154 16.76 4.01 -9.52
N GLN A 155 16.12 4.59 -8.52
CA GLN A 155 15.17 3.90 -7.64
C GLN A 155 14.05 3.21 -8.45
N LYS A 156 13.45 3.93 -9.39
CA LYS A 156 12.41 3.38 -10.27
C LYS A 156 12.87 2.16 -11.05
N ARG A 157 14.12 2.13 -11.50
CA ARG A 157 14.68 0.97 -12.23
C ARG A 157 14.92 -0.24 -11.33
N LEU A 158 15.39 0.00 -10.10
CA LEU A 158 15.84 -1.06 -9.20
C LEU A 158 14.73 -1.60 -8.30
N VAL A 159 13.74 -0.77 -7.96
CA VAL A 159 12.71 -1.09 -6.95
C VAL A 159 11.30 -1.00 -7.58
N GLY A 160 11.10 -1.76 -8.66
CA GLY A 160 9.77 -2.00 -9.22
C GLY A 160 8.95 -0.76 -9.58
N GLY A 161 9.59 0.35 -9.97
CA GLY A 161 8.87 1.58 -10.31
C GLY A 161 8.66 2.54 -9.14
N CYS A 162 9.26 2.29 -7.96
CA CYS A 162 9.06 3.14 -6.78
C CYS A 162 9.47 4.59 -7.01
N HIS A 163 8.54 5.51 -6.83
CA HIS A 163 8.73 6.96 -6.87
C HIS A 163 9.01 7.50 -5.46
N LEU A 164 10.15 8.14 -5.29
CA LEU A 164 10.54 8.75 -4.01
C LEU A 164 9.85 10.11 -3.76
N THR A 165 9.35 10.76 -4.81
CA THR A 165 8.88 12.14 -4.75
C THR A 165 7.36 12.29 -4.77
N ARG A 166 6.60 11.20 -4.61
CA ARG A 166 5.13 11.27 -4.59
C ARG A 166 4.61 11.99 -3.33
N PRO A 167 3.85 13.07 -3.48
CA PRO A 167 3.23 13.79 -2.35
C PRO A 167 1.95 13.04 -1.92
N ILE A 168 2.07 11.97 -1.16
CA ILE A 168 0.98 11.01 -0.86
C ILE A 168 -0.28 11.73 -0.35
N ALA A 169 -0.16 12.60 0.66
CA ALA A 169 -1.31 13.33 1.19
C ALA A 169 -1.99 14.23 0.14
N GLY A 170 -1.21 14.89 -0.71
CA GLY A 170 -1.73 15.71 -1.81
C GLY A 170 -2.47 14.88 -2.86
N LEU A 171 -1.96 13.70 -3.20
CA LEU A 171 -2.60 12.78 -4.13
C LEU A 171 -3.94 12.27 -3.58
N LEU A 172 -4.01 11.93 -2.28
CA LEU A 172 -5.24 11.51 -1.62
C LEU A 172 -6.29 12.63 -1.64
N THR A 173 -5.89 13.84 -1.28
CA THR A 173 -6.80 15.01 -1.31
C THR A 173 -7.29 15.30 -2.74
N ALA A 174 -6.39 15.25 -3.73
CA ALA A 174 -6.76 15.45 -5.14
C ALA A 174 -7.72 14.37 -5.67
N ALA A 175 -7.63 13.15 -5.14
CA ALA A 175 -8.57 12.07 -5.45
C ALA A 175 -9.91 12.17 -4.69
N GLY A 176 -10.10 13.20 -3.84
CA GLY A 176 -11.34 13.47 -3.10
C GLY A 176 -11.44 12.74 -1.76
N PHE A 177 -10.34 12.19 -1.23
CA PHE A 177 -10.33 11.69 0.15
C PHE A 177 -10.10 12.82 1.15
N THR A 178 -10.68 12.67 2.34
CA THR A 178 -10.36 13.50 3.51
C THR A 178 -9.30 12.76 4.33
N VAL A 179 -8.10 13.33 4.44
CA VAL A 179 -7.03 12.78 5.28
C VAL A 179 -7.38 13.03 6.75
N ALA A 180 -7.74 11.97 7.47
CA ALA A 180 -8.17 12.02 8.87
C ALA A 180 -7.00 11.93 9.85
N GLY A 181 -5.91 11.31 9.48
CA GLY A 181 -4.68 11.21 10.25
C GLY A 181 -3.49 10.99 9.34
N LEU A 182 -2.38 11.69 9.62
CA LEU A 182 -1.15 11.61 8.84
C LEU A 182 0.06 11.75 9.75
N ASP A 183 0.98 10.81 9.64
CA ASP A 183 2.32 10.86 10.23
C ASP A 183 3.35 10.76 9.09
N VAL A 184 4.25 11.73 8.99
CA VAL A 184 5.33 11.75 8.00
C VAL A 184 6.65 11.65 8.75
N PHE A 185 7.40 10.61 8.49
CA PHE A 185 8.61 10.30 9.26
C PHE A 185 9.70 9.68 8.39
N TYR A 186 10.88 9.53 8.96
CA TYR A 186 11.96 8.75 8.39
C TYR A 186 12.06 7.40 9.07
N GLU A 187 12.00 6.34 8.29
CA GLU A 187 12.13 4.97 8.80
C GLU A 187 13.52 4.75 9.43
N THR A 188 13.54 4.21 10.63
CA THR A 188 14.78 3.87 11.35
C THR A 188 15.53 2.75 10.64
N GLY A 189 16.83 2.92 10.45
CA GLY A 189 17.70 1.92 9.81
C GLY A 189 17.73 1.99 8.28
N THR A 190 17.13 3.02 7.69
CA THR A 190 17.24 3.33 6.26
C THR A 190 17.87 4.72 6.05
N THR A 191 18.18 5.05 4.79
CA THR A 191 18.58 6.42 4.47
C THR A 191 17.35 7.34 4.44
N LYS A 192 17.48 8.60 4.88
CA LYS A 192 16.38 9.57 4.80
C LYS A 192 15.78 9.70 3.40
N VAL A 193 16.60 9.51 2.37
CA VAL A 193 16.19 9.65 0.96
C VAL A 193 15.20 8.56 0.54
N THR A 194 15.43 7.33 0.99
CA THR A 194 14.63 6.15 0.61
C THR A 194 13.61 5.73 1.68
N GLY A 195 13.74 6.22 2.90
CA GLY A 195 12.89 5.88 4.03
C GLY A 195 12.02 7.04 4.51
N ALA A 196 11.67 7.98 3.65
CA ALA A 196 10.65 8.98 3.94
C ALA A 196 9.28 8.35 3.71
N ASP A 197 8.55 8.10 4.79
CA ASP A 197 7.26 7.43 4.78
C ASP A 197 6.12 8.35 5.23
N SER A 198 4.95 8.09 4.67
CA SER A 198 3.66 8.65 5.07
C SER A 198 2.77 7.51 5.56
N LEU A 199 2.38 7.53 6.82
CA LEU A 199 1.44 6.59 7.42
C LEU A 199 0.18 7.35 7.85
N GLY A 200 -0.98 6.83 7.48
CA GLY A 200 -2.20 7.52 7.84
C GLY A 200 -3.48 6.80 7.48
N VAL A 201 -4.57 7.50 7.72
CA VAL A 201 -5.93 7.10 7.36
C VAL A 201 -6.60 8.24 6.62
N ALA A 202 -7.25 7.90 5.51
CA ALA A 202 -8.09 8.80 4.76
C ALA A 202 -9.52 8.24 4.68
N VAL A 203 -10.50 9.10 4.55
CA VAL A 203 -11.93 8.74 4.52
C VAL A 203 -12.49 9.04 3.14
N ALA A 204 -13.19 8.08 2.57
CA ALA A 204 -13.93 8.26 1.33
C ALA A 204 -15.11 9.24 1.55
N PRO A 205 -15.38 10.16 0.62
CA PRO A 205 -16.47 11.11 0.78
C PRO A 205 -17.82 10.40 0.86
N ALA A 206 -18.80 11.07 1.47
CA ALA A 206 -20.20 10.71 1.29
C ALA A 206 -20.52 10.77 -0.22
N ARG A 207 -21.42 9.91 -0.69
CA ARG A 207 -21.99 10.04 -2.03
C ARG A 207 -23.25 10.87 -1.91
N ASP A 208 -23.35 11.90 -2.74
CA ASP A 208 -24.57 12.69 -2.89
C ASP A 208 -25.69 11.86 -3.49
#